data_eff867b98c6f88a493126e25fa64aa0a
#
_entry.id   eff867b98c6f88a493126e25fa64aa0a
#
_cell.length_a   1.000
_cell.length_b   1.000
_cell.length_c   1.000
_cell.angle_alpha   90.00
_cell.angle_beta   90.00
_cell.angle_gamma   90.00
#
_symmetry.space_group_name_H-M   'P 1'
#
loop_
_entity.id
_entity.type
_entity.pdbx_description
1 polymer ?
#
loop_
_entity_poly.entity_id
_entity_poly.type
_entity_poly.pdbx_seq_one_letter_code
_entity_poly.pdbx_strand_id
1 'polypeptide(L)'
;MNIDRRDFIKTAGAGALAVGVASLTGCSSPSGRRVQVDGNAAMEMRTDPKTGDKISLLGYGCMRWPMKKGDDGKDYIDQDAVNEMVDYAYRNGVNYYDTSPAYLQGQSEEAAGIALSRYPRDSYYIATKLSNFNDSSREAGLKMYYDSMKQLRTDYFDYYLLHAIGTSGFEGFEERYVNNGLLDFLLKEREDGRIRNLGFSFHGRRDVFDRFLELHEKYHWDFVQIEMNYVDWEHAKAPQNVNADYLYEELAKRNIPATIMEPLLGGRLAKLPQ
;
A
#
# COMPACT_ATOMS: atom_id res chain seq x y z
N MET A 1 -10.04 -24.99 -2.22
CA MET A 1 -10.22 -25.14 -0.76
C MET A 1 -10.99 -23.89 -0.32
N ASN A 2 -12.29 -24.00 -0.05
CA ASN A 2 -13.06 -22.84 0.41
C ASN A 2 -12.64 -22.54 1.86
N ILE A 3 -11.88 -21.48 2.05
CA ILE A 3 -11.57 -20.94 3.38
C ILE A 3 -12.76 -20.06 3.75
N ASP A 4 -13.59 -20.51 4.70
CA ASP A 4 -14.70 -19.72 5.16
C ASP A 4 -14.22 -18.59 6.10
N ARG A 5 -15.12 -17.63 6.39
CA ARG A 5 -14.87 -16.47 7.23
C ARG A 5 -14.33 -16.84 8.62
N ARG A 6 -14.69 -18.01 9.16
CA ARG A 6 -14.22 -18.52 10.46
C ARG A 6 -12.79 -19.04 10.35
N ASP A 7 -12.44 -19.62 9.22
CA ASP A 7 -11.10 -20.18 8.99
C ASP A 7 -10.08 -19.06 8.73
N PHE A 8 -10.47 -17.97 8.07
CA PHE A 8 -9.64 -16.76 7.95
C PHE A 8 -9.32 -16.16 9.33
N ILE A 9 -10.33 -16.01 10.19
CA ILE A 9 -10.15 -15.49 11.56
C ILE A 9 -9.28 -16.44 12.40
N LYS A 10 -9.43 -17.76 12.26
CA LYS A 10 -8.61 -18.75 12.96
C LYS A 10 -7.16 -18.74 12.47
N THR A 11 -6.94 -18.61 11.17
CA THR A 11 -5.59 -18.61 10.59
C THR A 11 -4.84 -17.32 10.89
N ALA A 12 -5.55 -16.19 10.91
CA ALA A 12 -4.99 -14.91 11.36
C ALA A 12 -4.78 -14.84 12.89
N GLY A 13 -5.55 -15.62 13.66
CA GLY A 13 -5.45 -15.69 15.14
C GLY A 13 -4.49 -16.75 15.69
N ALA A 14 -4.09 -17.74 14.88
CA ALA A 14 -3.27 -18.87 15.36
C ALA A 14 -1.78 -18.54 15.58
N GLY A 15 -1.34 -17.32 15.25
CA GLY A 15 0.01 -16.83 15.53
C GLY A 15 0.22 -16.20 16.92
N ALA A 16 -0.83 -16.10 17.75
CA ALA A 16 -0.79 -15.30 18.98
C ALA A 16 -1.32 -16.03 20.24
N LEU A 17 -1.13 -17.35 20.36
CA LEU A 17 -1.53 -18.07 21.57
C LEU A 17 -0.45 -19.05 22.04
N ALA A 18 0.50 -18.53 22.79
CA ALA A 18 1.16 -19.28 23.86
C ALA A 18 1.54 -18.28 24.97
N VAL A 19 0.97 -18.52 26.13
CA VAL A 19 1.26 -18.09 27.50
C VAL A 19 0.14 -17.28 28.16
N GLY A 20 -0.46 -17.90 29.19
CA GLY A 20 -1.10 -17.21 30.30
C GLY A 20 -2.56 -17.57 30.59
N VAL A 21 -2.82 -18.75 31.16
CA VAL A 21 -4.06 -19.03 31.90
C VAL A 21 -3.97 -18.43 33.30
N ALA A 22 -4.83 -17.47 33.62
CA ALA A 22 -5.18 -17.16 35.01
C ALA A 22 -6.59 -16.55 35.11
N SER A 23 -7.44 -17.34 35.75
CA SER A 23 -8.62 -17.04 36.61
C SER A 23 -9.67 -16.04 36.10
N LEU A 24 -10.80 -16.56 35.75
CA LEU A 24 -12.11 -15.91 35.65
C LEU A 24 -12.82 -15.92 36.99
N THR A 25 -13.04 -14.80 37.64
CA THR A 25 -14.22 -14.55 38.52
C THR A 25 -14.54 -13.06 38.53
N GLY A 26 -15.79 -12.68 38.21
CA GLY A 26 -16.34 -11.35 38.45
C GLY A 26 -17.13 -10.75 37.29
N CYS A 27 -18.47 -10.97 37.30
CA CYS A 27 -19.40 -10.22 36.49
C CYS A 27 -19.50 -8.76 36.96
N SER A 28 -19.18 -7.82 36.08
CA SER A 28 -19.67 -6.44 36.17
C SER A 28 -19.58 -5.77 34.80
N SER A 29 -20.57 -4.95 34.48
CA SER A 29 -20.97 -4.23 33.26
C SER A 29 -19.89 -3.82 32.24
N PRO A 30 -20.22 -3.72 30.93
CA PRO A 30 -19.25 -3.46 29.88
C PRO A 30 -18.90 -1.97 29.80
N SER A 31 -17.94 -1.54 30.61
CA SER A 31 -17.19 -0.33 30.31
C SER A 31 -16.16 -0.71 29.23
N GLY A 32 -16.14 0.04 28.12
CA GLY A 32 -15.31 -0.24 26.95
C GLY A 32 -13.87 -0.63 27.29
N ARG A 33 -13.55 -1.89 27.11
CA ARG A 33 -12.19 -2.41 27.25
C ARG A 33 -11.33 -1.77 26.16
N ARG A 34 -10.54 -0.77 26.54
CA ARG A 34 -9.33 -0.45 25.76
C ARG A 34 -8.48 -1.72 25.76
N VAL A 35 -8.28 -2.32 24.60
CA VAL A 35 -7.26 -3.35 24.44
C VAL A 35 -5.95 -2.68 24.79
N GLN A 36 -5.37 -3.02 25.94
CA GLN A 36 -3.99 -2.67 26.25
C GLN A 36 -3.13 -3.44 25.27
N VAL A 37 -2.64 -2.75 24.23
CA VAL A 37 -1.58 -3.29 23.38
C VAL A 37 -0.34 -3.32 24.27
N ASP A 38 0.21 -4.52 24.43
CA ASP A 38 1.47 -4.71 25.14
C ASP A 38 2.54 -3.91 24.37
N GLY A 39 3.01 -2.80 24.90
CA GLY A 39 3.94 -1.88 24.23
C GLY A 39 5.32 -2.48 23.91
N ASN A 40 5.51 -3.78 24.15
CA ASN A 40 6.71 -4.55 23.88
C ASN A 40 6.54 -5.60 22.79
N ALA A 41 5.39 -5.68 22.11
CA ALA A 41 5.25 -6.60 20.98
C ALA A 41 6.13 -6.13 19.82
N ALA A 42 7.11 -6.94 19.43
CA ALA A 42 7.94 -6.67 18.26
C ALA A 42 7.06 -6.65 16.99
N MET A 43 7.37 -5.75 16.05
CA MET A 43 6.70 -5.70 14.76
C MET A 43 6.82 -7.05 14.05
N GLU A 44 5.69 -7.59 13.64
CA GLU A 44 5.66 -8.79 12.81
C GLU A 44 6.20 -8.49 11.42
N MET A 45 7.13 -9.31 10.95
CA MET A 45 7.76 -9.14 9.64
C MET A 45 7.32 -10.23 8.67
N ARG A 46 7.23 -9.89 7.42
CA ARG A 46 7.05 -10.85 6.30
C ARG A 46 8.25 -10.78 5.39
N THR A 47 8.67 -11.95 4.91
CA THR A 47 9.75 -12.04 3.92
C THR A 47 9.13 -12.19 2.54
N ASP A 48 9.46 -11.28 1.64
CA ASP A 48 9.10 -11.42 0.24
C ASP A 48 9.83 -12.66 -0.34
N PRO A 49 9.10 -13.64 -0.88
CA PRO A 49 9.71 -14.89 -1.35
C PRO A 49 10.58 -14.72 -2.60
N LYS A 50 10.42 -13.63 -3.36
CA LYS A 50 11.19 -13.35 -4.57
C LYS A 50 12.46 -12.58 -4.28
N THR A 51 12.40 -11.56 -3.44
CA THR A 51 13.52 -10.63 -3.19
C THR A 51 14.28 -10.95 -1.91
N GLY A 52 13.64 -11.64 -0.95
CA GLY A 52 14.15 -11.83 0.40
C GLY A 52 13.98 -10.60 1.30
N ASP A 53 13.33 -9.55 0.84
CA ASP A 53 13.07 -8.34 1.61
C ASP A 53 12.24 -8.66 2.86
N LYS A 54 12.68 -8.16 4.00
CA LYS A 54 11.94 -8.27 5.27
C LYS A 54 11.11 -7.01 5.47
N ILE A 55 9.81 -7.13 5.25
CA ILE A 55 8.86 -6.03 5.28
C ILE A 55 7.98 -6.15 6.52
N SER A 56 7.76 -5.03 7.21
CA SER A 56 6.81 -4.99 8.33
C SER A 56 5.39 -5.35 7.86
N LEU A 57 4.70 -6.18 8.63
CA LEU A 57 3.31 -6.56 8.32
C LEU A 57 2.41 -5.34 8.21
N LEU A 58 2.66 -4.31 9.01
CA LEU A 58 2.01 -3.00 8.91
C LEU A 58 2.88 -2.06 8.05
N GLY A 59 2.38 -1.68 6.87
CA GLY A 59 2.92 -0.58 6.07
C GLY A 59 2.30 0.76 6.48
N TYR A 60 3.03 1.85 6.26
CA TYR A 60 2.57 3.21 6.53
C TYR A 60 2.02 3.86 5.24
N GLY A 61 0.71 4.12 5.18
CA GLY A 61 0.08 4.83 4.07
C GLY A 61 0.18 6.34 4.24
N CYS A 62 0.82 7.01 3.29
CA CYS A 62 1.10 8.46 3.32
C CYS A 62 -0.02 9.33 2.69
N MET A 63 -1.17 8.76 2.38
CA MET A 63 -2.27 9.45 1.72
C MET A 63 -2.98 10.48 2.62
N ARG A 64 -2.85 10.37 3.94
CA ARG A 64 -3.65 11.13 4.92
C ARG A 64 -2.76 11.80 5.98
N TRP A 65 -1.73 12.52 5.54
CA TRP A 65 -0.91 13.31 6.44
C TRP A 65 -1.74 14.38 7.16
N PRO A 66 -1.40 14.74 8.41
CA PRO A 66 -2.03 15.85 9.11
C PRO A 66 -1.80 17.17 8.36
N MET A 67 -2.83 17.99 8.32
CA MET A 67 -2.83 19.27 7.62
C MET A 67 -2.98 20.42 8.62
N LYS A 68 -2.37 21.56 8.30
CA LYS A 68 -2.52 22.83 9.03
C LYS A 68 -2.82 23.97 8.06
N LYS A 69 -3.49 25.00 8.54
CA LYS A 69 -3.71 26.23 7.79
C LYS A 69 -2.43 27.07 7.74
N GLY A 70 -2.06 27.51 6.56
CA GLY A 70 -1.06 28.54 6.39
C GLY A 70 -1.61 29.95 6.61
N ASP A 71 -0.73 30.95 6.66
CA ASP A 71 -1.10 32.38 6.82
C ASP A 71 -1.93 32.88 5.62
N ASP A 72 -1.81 32.24 4.47
CA ASP A 72 -2.60 32.50 3.26
C ASP A 72 -3.96 31.79 3.26
N GLY A 73 -4.33 31.08 4.33
CA GLY A 73 -5.57 30.35 4.53
C GLY A 73 -5.64 29.01 3.78
N LYS A 74 -4.60 28.61 3.06
CA LYS A 74 -4.53 27.32 2.39
C LYS A 74 -4.14 26.20 3.34
N ASP A 75 -4.46 24.96 2.95
CA ASP A 75 -4.06 23.77 3.68
C ASP A 75 -2.68 23.30 3.23
N TYR A 76 -1.81 23.08 4.20
CA TYR A 76 -0.47 22.52 4.03
C TYR A 76 -0.29 21.32 4.91
N ILE A 77 0.57 20.38 4.50
CA ILE A 77 0.95 19.28 5.39
C ILE A 77 1.68 19.83 6.60
N ASP A 78 1.27 19.40 7.78
CA ASP A 78 1.99 19.69 9.02
C ASP A 78 3.23 18.82 9.12
N GLN A 79 4.35 19.33 8.61
CA GLN A 79 5.59 18.56 8.52
C GLN A 79 6.12 18.11 9.88
N ASP A 80 5.91 18.92 10.93
CA ASP A 80 6.37 18.56 12.28
C ASP A 80 5.58 17.35 12.79
N ALA A 81 4.26 17.37 12.63
CA ALA A 81 3.42 16.22 12.96
C ALA A 81 3.74 14.99 12.11
N VAL A 82 4.03 15.14 10.80
CA VAL A 82 4.50 14.04 9.94
C VAL A 82 5.79 13.45 10.48
N ASN A 83 6.75 14.29 10.84
CA ASN A 83 8.02 13.86 11.40
C ASN A 83 7.82 13.02 12.67
N GLU A 84 6.99 13.49 13.61
CA GLU A 84 6.67 12.75 14.83
C GLU A 84 6.00 11.39 14.55
N MET A 85 5.05 11.36 13.61
CA MET A 85 4.35 10.13 13.22
C MET A 85 5.29 9.12 12.57
N VAL A 86 6.17 9.56 11.68
CA VAL A 86 7.19 8.70 11.06
C VAL A 86 8.19 8.21 12.09
N ASP A 87 8.65 9.07 13.01
CA ASP A 87 9.54 8.67 14.11
C ASP A 87 8.92 7.57 14.97
N TYR A 88 7.64 7.75 15.31
CA TYR A 88 6.91 6.75 16.08
C TYR A 88 6.79 5.42 15.31
N ALA A 89 6.38 5.47 14.05
CA ALA A 89 6.22 4.28 13.22
C ALA A 89 7.56 3.53 13.03
N TYR A 90 8.62 4.26 12.66
CA TYR A 90 9.94 3.69 12.44
C TYR A 90 10.53 3.04 13.70
N ARG A 91 10.45 3.71 14.86
CA ARG A 91 10.92 3.15 16.15
C ARG A 91 10.15 1.91 16.58
N ASN A 92 8.91 1.76 16.12
CA ASN A 92 8.08 0.57 16.35
C ASN A 92 8.20 -0.47 15.25
N GLY A 93 9.19 -0.37 14.37
CA GLY A 93 9.55 -1.39 13.39
C GLY A 93 8.79 -1.32 12.07
N VAL A 94 8.02 -0.26 11.80
CA VAL A 94 7.45 -0.04 10.47
C VAL A 94 8.57 0.37 9.53
N ASN A 95 8.72 -0.39 8.43
CA ASN A 95 9.79 -0.14 7.46
C ASN A 95 9.30 -0.04 6.00
N TYR A 96 7.99 -0.01 5.76
CA TYR A 96 7.40 0.14 4.43
C TYR A 96 6.49 1.37 4.41
N TYR A 97 6.76 2.33 3.51
CA TYR A 97 6.06 3.60 3.39
C TYR A 97 5.52 3.76 1.97
N ASP A 98 4.19 3.87 1.84
CA ASP A 98 3.49 3.97 0.57
C ASP A 98 2.96 5.39 0.33
N THR A 99 3.39 6.01 -0.76
CA THR A 99 2.98 7.35 -1.18
C THR A 99 2.59 7.41 -2.65
N SER A 100 2.33 8.60 -3.16
CA SER A 100 2.03 8.87 -4.57
C SER A 100 2.11 10.36 -4.85
N PRO A 101 2.53 10.78 -6.06
CA PRO A 101 2.45 12.18 -6.50
C PRO A 101 1.01 12.70 -6.61
N ALA A 102 -0.02 11.82 -6.63
CA ALA A 102 -1.42 12.25 -6.60
C ALA A 102 -1.95 12.53 -5.18
N TYR A 103 -1.22 12.17 -4.13
CA TYR A 103 -1.73 12.33 -2.77
C TYR A 103 -1.55 13.75 -2.25
N LEU A 104 -2.61 14.26 -1.58
CA LEU A 104 -2.60 15.59 -0.95
C LEU A 104 -2.12 16.69 -1.89
N GLN A 105 -2.67 16.71 -3.12
CA GLN A 105 -2.36 17.71 -4.15
C GLN A 105 -0.86 17.77 -4.51
N GLY A 106 -0.16 16.62 -4.46
CA GLY A 106 1.26 16.50 -4.79
C GLY A 106 2.22 16.74 -3.62
N GLN A 107 1.73 17.04 -2.42
CA GLN A 107 2.58 17.35 -1.26
C GLN A 107 3.11 16.10 -0.53
N SER A 108 2.50 14.93 -0.74
CA SER A 108 2.76 13.75 0.08
C SER A 108 4.17 13.20 -0.05
N GLU A 109 4.71 13.15 -1.27
CA GLU A 109 6.05 12.62 -1.51
C GLU A 109 7.15 13.49 -0.86
N GLU A 110 7.03 14.81 -0.97
CA GLU A 110 8.00 15.72 -0.32
C GLU A 110 7.96 15.59 1.19
N ALA A 111 6.78 15.53 1.79
CA ALA A 111 6.64 15.36 3.23
C ALA A 111 7.22 14.03 3.71
N ALA A 112 6.94 12.93 2.98
CA ALA A 112 7.52 11.62 3.25
C ALA A 112 9.05 11.65 3.09
N GLY A 113 9.57 12.26 2.02
CA GLY A 113 11.00 12.38 1.76
C GLY A 113 11.74 13.17 2.84
N ILE A 114 11.17 14.28 3.33
CA ILE A 114 11.73 15.03 4.46
C ILE A 114 11.79 14.16 5.71
N ALA A 115 10.70 13.48 6.04
CA ALA A 115 10.64 12.67 7.26
C ALA A 115 11.57 11.46 7.21
N LEU A 116 11.60 10.72 6.10
CA LEU A 116 12.37 9.50 5.93
C LEU A 116 13.87 9.74 5.74
N SER A 117 14.28 10.86 5.12
CA SER A 117 15.69 11.20 4.94
C SER A 117 16.48 11.38 6.24
N ARG A 118 15.82 11.37 7.39
CA ARG A 118 16.44 11.40 8.73
C ARG A 118 16.96 10.02 9.16
N TYR A 119 16.66 8.96 8.40
CA TYR A 119 17.06 7.58 8.68
C TYR A 119 17.93 7.03 7.54
N PRO A 120 18.76 5.98 7.80
CA PRO A 120 19.51 5.32 6.75
C PRO A 120 18.59 4.80 5.64
N ARG A 121 18.91 5.11 4.38
CA ARG A 121 18.03 4.79 3.22
C ARG A 121 17.76 3.28 3.07
N ASP A 122 18.69 2.43 3.45
CA ASP A 122 18.62 0.98 3.41
C ASP A 122 17.84 0.36 4.59
N SER A 123 17.36 1.16 5.54
CA SER A 123 16.60 0.71 6.70
C SER A 123 15.08 0.72 6.48
N TYR A 124 14.60 1.20 5.34
CA TYR A 124 13.19 1.27 5.00
C TYR A 124 12.96 1.14 3.49
N TYR A 125 11.73 0.76 3.14
CA TYR A 125 11.26 0.61 1.76
C TYR A 125 10.31 1.75 1.40
N ILE A 126 10.50 2.33 0.21
CA ILE A 126 9.61 3.34 -0.39
C ILE A 126 8.81 2.70 -1.50
N ALA A 127 7.49 2.87 -1.45
CA ALA A 127 6.58 2.61 -2.54
C ALA A 127 5.99 3.92 -3.04
N THR A 128 6.09 4.18 -4.35
CA THR A 128 5.40 5.29 -5.01
C THR A 128 4.86 4.87 -6.37
N LYS A 129 4.17 5.77 -7.06
CA LYS A 129 3.31 5.41 -8.18
C LYS A 129 3.41 6.39 -9.33
N LEU A 130 3.31 5.90 -10.57
CA LEU A 130 3.11 6.78 -11.74
C LEU A 130 1.62 7.13 -11.87
N SER A 131 1.27 8.36 -11.50
CA SER A 131 -0.12 8.84 -11.35
C SER A 131 -0.53 9.80 -12.47
N ASN A 132 -0.18 9.50 -13.70
CA ASN A 132 -0.40 10.32 -14.88
C ASN A 132 -1.85 10.34 -15.38
N PHE A 133 -2.80 10.66 -14.47
CA PHE A 133 -4.24 10.64 -14.74
C PHE A 133 -4.72 11.77 -15.66
N ASN A 134 -4.11 12.96 -15.53
CA ASN A 134 -4.55 14.17 -16.20
C ASN A 134 -3.76 14.44 -17.50
N ASP A 135 -2.56 13.89 -17.60
CA ASP A 135 -1.69 14.01 -18.76
C ASP A 135 -0.96 12.68 -18.95
N SER A 136 -1.38 11.93 -19.96
CA SER A 136 -0.81 10.64 -20.33
C SER A 136 0.38 10.76 -21.30
N SER A 137 0.86 11.96 -21.55
CA SER A 137 2.04 12.13 -22.41
C SER A 137 3.29 11.50 -21.78
N ARG A 138 4.19 11.04 -22.66
CA ARG A 138 5.48 10.50 -22.21
C ARG A 138 6.28 11.51 -21.40
N GLU A 139 6.27 12.77 -21.84
CA GLU A 139 7.00 13.85 -21.19
C GLU A 139 6.52 14.08 -19.76
N ALA A 140 5.20 14.16 -19.55
CA ALA A 140 4.61 14.30 -18.22
C ALA A 140 4.92 13.11 -17.32
N GLY A 141 4.85 11.89 -17.86
CA GLY A 141 5.18 10.67 -17.09
C GLY A 141 6.64 10.62 -16.66
N LEU A 142 7.57 10.94 -17.57
CA LEU A 142 9.01 11.01 -17.24
C LEU A 142 9.29 12.09 -16.19
N LYS A 143 8.70 13.28 -16.38
CA LYS A 143 8.83 14.37 -15.40
C LYS A 143 8.35 13.94 -14.03
N MET A 144 7.17 13.29 -13.94
CA MET A 144 6.61 12.79 -12.68
C MET A 144 7.55 11.78 -12.01
N TYR A 145 8.12 10.84 -12.77
CA TYR A 145 9.06 9.85 -12.27
C TYR A 145 10.30 10.50 -11.62
N TYR A 146 10.93 11.46 -12.31
CA TYR A 146 12.11 12.15 -11.77
C TYR A 146 11.77 13.14 -10.66
N ASP A 147 10.61 13.78 -10.70
CA ASP A 147 10.13 14.62 -9.60
C ASP A 147 9.90 13.78 -8.33
N SER A 148 9.35 12.57 -8.45
CA SER A 148 9.19 11.65 -7.32
C SER A 148 10.53 11.28 -6.69
N MET A 149 11.58 11.01 -7.49
CA MET A 149 12.93 10.77 -6.96
C MET A 149 13.44 11.97 -6.15
N LYS A 150 13.27 13.18 -6.71
CA LYS A 150 13.70 14.42 -6.05
C LYS A 150 12.93 14.67 -4.76
N GLN A 151 11.60 14.54 -4.77
CA GLN A 151 10.75 14.79 -3.61
C GLN A 151 11.02 13.76 -2.49
N LEU A 152 11.15 12.48 -2.84
CA LEU A 152 11.46 11.40 -1.92
C LEU A 152 12.94 11.34 -1.52
N ARG A 153 13.81 12.19 -2.11
CA ARG A 153 15.24 12.28 -1.80
C ARG A 153 15.97 10.94 -1.94
N THR A 154 15.69 10.24 -3.03
CA THR A 154 16.21 8.91 -3.32
C THR A 154 16.63 8.80 -4.78
N ASP A 155 17.56 7.91 -5.07
CA ASP A 155 18.02 7.57 -6.42
C ASP A 155 17.49 6.23 -6.93
N TYR A 156 16.68 5.54 -6.10
CA TYR A 156 15.97 4.32 -6.46
C TYR A 156 14.66 4.17 -5.69
N PHE A 157 13.71 3.41 -6.25
CA PHE A 157 12.49 3.00 -5.59
C PHE A 157 12.54 1.52 -5.26
N ASP A 158 12.13 1.16 -4.03
CA ASP A 158 12.00 -0.25 -3.66
C ASP A 158 10.78 -0.87 -4.33
N TYR A 159 9.68 -0.12 -4.39
CA TYR A 159 8.42 -0.52 -5.01
C TYR A 159 7.87 0.61 -5.86
N TYR A 160 7.63 0.35 -7.14
CA TYR A 160 7.05 1.33 -8.04
C TYR A 160 5.79 0.76 -8.70
N LEU A 161 4.71 1.54 -8.72
CA LEU A 161 3.42 1.07 -9.18
C LEU A 161 2.87 1.86 -10.37
N LEU A 162 2.26 1.15 -11.31
CA LEU A 162 1.28 1.74 -12.20
C LEU A 162 0.03 2.07 -11.36
N HIS A 163 -0.36 3.35 -11.27
CA HIS A 163 -1.38 3.80 -10.32
C HIS A 163 -2.80 3.56 -10.81
N ALA A 164 -3.62 2.92 -9.96
CA ALA A 164 -5.06 2.72 -10.13
C ALA A 164 -5.41 2.10 -11.49
N ILE A 165 -4.78 0.99 -11.79
CA ILE A 165 -5.09 0.18 -12.96
C ILE A 165 -6.52 -0.34 -12.84
N GLY A 166 -7.27 -0.29 -13.95
CA GLY A 166 -8.65 -0.78 -14.05
C GLY A 166 -9.71 0.31 -13.92
N THR A 167 -9.41 1.48 -13.34
CA THR A 167 -10.39 2.58 -13.21
C THR A 167 -10.91 3.10 -14.56
N SER A 168 -10.05 3.08 -15.59
CA SER A 168 -10.38 3.49 -16.97
C SER A 168 -10.41 2.29 -17.93
N GLY A 169 -10.62 1.08 -17.41
CA GLY A 169 -10.58 -0.13 -18.22
C GLY A 169 -9.16 -0.49 -18.69
N PHE A 170 -9.08 -1.37 -19.67
CA PHE A 170 -7.81 -1.79 -20.24
C PHE A 170 -7.24 -0.72 -21.21
N GLU A 171 -8.12 -0.03 -21.92
CA GLU A 171 -7.76 1.05 -22.83
C GLU A 171 -7.02 2.19 -22.09
N GLY A 172 -7.44 2.50 -20.86
CA GLY A 172 -6.75 3.49 -20.03
C GLY A 172 -5.32 3.07 -19.65
N PHE A 173 -5.05 1.80 -19.51
CA PHE A 173 -3.68 1.31 -19.33
C PHE A 173 -2.86 1.47 -20.62
N GLU A 174 -3.42 1.08 -21.77
CA GLU A 174 -2.73 1.23 -23.05
C GLU A 174 -2.37 2.69 -23.33
N GLU A 175 -3.30 3.60 -23.09
CA GLU A 175 -3.09 5.05 -23.27
C GLU A 175 -2.03 5.61 -22.30
N ARG A 176 -2.17 5.28 -21.01
CA ARG A 176 -1.32 5.86 -19.96
C ARG A 176 0.10 5.31 -19.92
N TYR A 177 0.33 4.10 -20.42
CA TYR A 177 1.60 3.41 -20.21
C TYR A 177 2.21 2.75 -21.44
N VAL A 178 1.38 2.17 -22.33
CA VAL A 178 1.90 1.37 -23.45
C VAL A 178 2.14 2.24 -24.68
N ASN A 179 1.11 2.94 -25.15
CA ASN A 179 1.15 3.70 -26.41
C ASN A 179 2.16 4.85 -26.41
N ASN A 180 2.46 5.39 -25.23
CA ASN A 180 3.44 6.45 -25.01
C ASN A 180 4.85 5.92 -24.65
N GLY A 181 5.03 4.59 -24.53
CA GLY A 181 6.30 3.94 -24.20
C GLY A 181 6.78 4.16 -22.76
N LEU A 182 5.91 4.59 -21.84
CA LEU A 182 6.27 4.73 -20.42
C LEU A 182 6.47 3.38 -19.76
N LEU A 183 5.70 2.35 -20.13
CA LEU A 183 5.91 1.01 -19.58
C LEU A 183 7.29 0.46 -19.95
N ASP A 184 7.72 0.62 -21.20
CA ASP A 184 9.05 0.19 -21.62
C ASP A 184 10.15 0.93 -20.86
N PHE A 185 9.95 2.21 -20.59
CA PHE A 185 10.85 3.01 -19.75
C PHE A 185 10.91 2.43 -18.32
N LEU A 186 9.76 2.16 -17.68
CA LEU A 186 9.73 1.61 -16.32
C LEU A 186 10.34 0.21 -16.24
N LEU A 187 10.12 -0.62 -17.25
CA LEU A 187 10.77 -1.93 -17.37
C LEU A 187 12.30 -1.79 -17.46
N LYS A 188 12.77 -0.79 -18.22
CA LYS A 188 14.19 -0.48 -18.30
C LYS A 188 14.77 0.03 -16.97
N GLU A 189 14.04 0.90 -16.26
CA GLU A 189 14.42 1.37 -14.93
C GLU A 189 14.52 0.22 -13.91
N ARG A 190 13.66 -0.82 -14.06
CA ARG A 190 13.75 -2.04 -13.26
C ARG A 190 14.99 -2.87 -13.61
N GLU A 191 15.29 -3.08 -14.89
CA GLU A 191 16.52 -3.75 -15.32
C GLU A 191 17.78 -3.05 -14.81
N ASP A 192 17.78 -1.72 -14.82
CA ASP A 192 18.90 -0.89 -14.37
C ASP A 192 18.99 -0.77 -12.83
N GLY A 193 18.02 -1.33 -12.10
CA GLY A 193 17.99 -1.37 -10.62
C GLY A 193 17.52 -0.07 -9.96
N ARG A 194 17.04 0.92 -10.72
CA ARG A 194 16.41 2.14 -10.15
C ARG A 194 14.98 1.90 -9.69
N ILE A 195 14.33 0.87 -10.19
CA ILE A 195 13.12 0.28 -9.63
C ILE A 195 13.47 -1.15 -9.23
N ARG A 196 13.34 -1.50 -7.94
CA ARG A 196 13.63 -2.86 -7.47
C ARG A 196 12.47 -3.80 -7.73
N ASN A 197 11.25 -3.33 -7.50
CA ASN A 197 10.01 -4.08 -7.71
C ASN A 197 9.01 -3.23 -8.50
N LEU A 198 8.59 -3.71 -9.67
CA LEU A 198 7.58 -3.05 -10.52
C LEU A 198 6.26 -3.80 -10.43
N GLY A 199 5.20 -3.09 -10.06
CA GLY A 199 3.86 -3.65 -9.94
C GLY A 199 2.78 -2.64 -10.30
N PHE A 200 1.57 -2.88 -9.84
CA PHE A 200 0.45 -1.96 -10.02
C PHE A 200 -0.51 -1.99 -8.85
N SER A 201 -1.23 -0.89 -8.64
CA SER A 201 -2.40 -0.87 -7.77
C SER A 201 -3.66 -1.07 -8.61
N PHE A 202 -4.56 -1.93 -8.15
CA PHE A 202 -5.74 -2.30 -8.90
C PHE A 202 -7.02 -1.75 -8.27
N HIS A 203 -7.82 -1.10 -9.12
CA HIS A 203 -9.21 -0.71 -8.86
C HIS A 203 -10.00 -0.93 -10.15
N GLY A 204 -10.86 -1.92 -10.20
CA GLY A 204 -11.57 -2.16 -11.44
C GLY A 204 -12.38 -3.44 -11.45
N ARG A 205 -12.83 -3.81 -12.64
CA ARG A 205 -13.66 -4.98 -12.88
C ARG A 205 -12.80 -6.24 -13.01
N ARG A 206 -13.41 -7.38 -12.74
CA ARG A 206 -12.78 -8.70 -12.80
C ARG A 206 -12.16 -9.00 -14.17
N ASP A 207 -12.89 -8.72 -15.25
CA ASP A 207 -12.41 -8.97 -16.61
C ASP A 207 -11.13 -8.19 -16.96
N VAL A 208 -10.99 -6.98 -16.40
CA VAL A 208 -9.77 -6.18 -16.55
C VAL A 208 -8.63 -6.76 -15.72
N PHE A 209 -8.92 -7.21 -14.49
CA PHE A 209 -7.91 -7.84 -13.63
C PHE A 209 -7.33 -9.10 -14.26
N ASP A 210 -8.21 -9.98 -14.75
CA ASP A 210 -7.81 -11.23 -15.40
C ASP A 210 -6.88 -10.97 -16.59
N ARG A 211 -7.22 -9.98 -17.42
CA ARG A 211 -6.39 -9.56 -18.55
C ARG A 211 -5.02 -9.01 -18.11
N PHE A 212 -4.95 -8.30 -16.98
CA PHE A 212 -3.68 -7.86 -16.41
C PHE A 212 -2.82 -9.00 -15.88
N LEU A 213 -3.45 -10.02 -15.32
CA LEU A 213 -2.74 -11.22 -14.88
C LEU A 213 -2.19 -12.05 -16.05
N GLU A 214 -2.87 -12.08 -17.19
CA GLU A 214 -2.33 -12.69 -18.43
C GLU A 214 -1.06 -11.98 -18.90
N LEU A 215 -0.96 -10.67 -18.70
CA LEU A 215 0.24 -9.90 -19.01
C LEU A 215 1.43 -10.19 -18.09
N HIS A 216 1.21 -10.92 -17.00
CA HIS A 216 2.31 -11.29 -16.09
C HIS A 216 3.39 -12.11 -16.76
N GLU A 217 3.04 -12.99 -17.71
CA GLU A 217 4.02 -13.76 -18.48
C GLU A 217 4.96 -12.87 -19.30
N LYS A 218 4.48 -11.68 -19.70
CA LYS A 218 5.26 -10.73 -20.52
C LYS A 218 6.03 -9.72 -19.66
N TYR A 219 5.38 -9.17 -18.64
CA TYR A 219 5.93 -8.04 -17.89
C TYR A 219 6.52 -8.44 -16.53
N HIS A 220 6.23 -9.65 -16.05
CA HIS A 220 6.74 -10.20 -14.79
C HIS A 220 6.51 -9.25 -13.61
N TRP A 221 5.22 -8.95 -13.34
CA TRP A 221 4.84 -8.13 -12.20
C TRP A 221 5.44 -8.68 -10.91
N ASP A 222 6.17 -7.86 -10.17
CA ASP A 222 6.83 -8.29 -8.95
C ASP A 222 5.86 -8.36 -7.77
N PHE A 223 4.83 -7.52 -7.79
CA PHE A 223 3.75 -7.49 -6.79
C PHE A 223 2.51 -6.80 -7.35
N VAL A 224 1.38 -6.92 -6.64
CA VAL A 224 0.14 -6.18 -6.94
C VAL A 224 -0.45 -5.65 -5.65
N GLN A 225 -0.84 -4.37 -5.64
CA GLN A 225 -1.54 -3.75 -4.52
C GLN A 225 -3.05 -3.84 -4.75
N ILE A 226 -3.76 -4.49 -3.82
CA ILE A 226 -5.21 -4.69 -3.87
C ILE A 226 -5.89 -4.13 -2.63
N GLU A 227 -7.12 -3.62 -2.82
CA GLU A 227 -7.99 -3.29 -1.70
C GLU A 227 -8.49 -4.56 -1.04
N MET A 228 -8.22 -4.73 0.26
CA MET A 228 -8.65 -5.90 1.01
C MET A 228 -9.00 -5.54 2.44
N ASN A 229 -10.26 -5.76 2.79
CA ASN A 229 -10.79 -5.65 4.14
C ASN A 229 -11.93 -6.67 4.32
N TYR A 230 -12.37 -6.89 5.53
CA TYR A 230 -13.36 -7.95 5.80
C TYR A 230 -14.78 -7.65 5.27
N VAL A 231 -15.08 -6.41 4.86
CA VAL A 231 -16.35 -6.08 4.19
C VAL A 231 -16.27 -6.41 2.71
N ASP A 232 -15.19 -5.99 2.05
CA ASP A 232 -15.00 -6.19 0.61
C ASP A 232 -14.44 -7.59 0.28
N TRP A 233 -14.22 -8.44 1.30
CA TRP A 233 -13.72 -9.80 1.11
C TRP A 233 -14.64 -10.60 0.15
N GLU A 234 -15.95 -10.64 0.45
CA GLU A 234 -16.96 -11.32 -0.38
C GLU A 234 -18.07 -10.38 -0.88
N HIS A 235 -18.06 -9.13 -0.44
CA HIS A 235 -19.18 -8.20 -0.66
C HIS A 235 -18.71 -6.80 -1.08
N ALA A 236 -17.79 -6.73 -2.03
CA ALA A 236 -17.40 -5.45 -2.63
C ALA A 236 -18.61 -4.75 -3.23
N LYS A 237 -18.91 -3.54 -2.75
CA LYS A 237 -20.13 -2.81 -3.11
C LYS A 237 -19.97 -1.86 -4.28
N ALA A 238 -18.76 -1.49 -4.61
CA ALA A 238 -18.54 -0.61 -5.75
C ALA A 238 -18.73 -1.39 -7.05
N PRO A 239 -19.48 -0.86 -8.04
CA PRO A 239 -19.64 -1.53 -9.33
C PRO A 239 -18.32 -1.80 -10.05
N GLN A 240 -17.26 -1.15 -9.61
CA GLN A 240 -15.90 -1.19 -10.19
C GLN A 240 -14.91 -2.00 -9.37
N ASN A 241 -15.29 -2.48 -8.17
CA ASN A 241 -14.41 -3.27 -7.32
C ASN A 241 -14.81 -4.74 -7.35
N VAL A 242 -13.82 -5.60 -7.41
CA VAL A 242 -13.95 -7.05 -7.32
C VAL A 242 -13.78 -7.47 -5.87
N ASN A 243 -14.45 -8.55 -5.47
CA ASN A 243 -14.24 -9.16 -4.17
C ASN A 243 -12.77 -9.48 -3.93
N ALA A 244 -12.29 -9.14 -2.75
CA ALA A 244 -10.87 -9.27 -2.42
C ALA A 244 -10.41 -10.73 -2.34
N ASP A 245 -11.29 -11.68 -1.98
CA ASP A 245 -11.03 -13.12 -2.02
C ASP A 245 -10.58 -13.56 -3.41
N TYR A 246 -11.33 -13.15 -4.45
CA TYR A 246 -10.99 -13.46 -5.83
C TYR A 246 -9.64 -12.88 -6.25
N LEU A 247 -9.40 -11.58 -5.97
CA LEU A 247 -8.15 -10.91 -6.32
C LEU A 247 -6.95 -11.61 -5.66
N TYR A 248 -7.07 -11.90 -4.36
CA TYR A 248 -6.02 -12.54 -3.59
C TYR A 248 -5.73 -13.97 -4.07
N GLU A 249 -6.77 -14.77 -4.34
CA GLU A 249 -6.61 -16.14 -4.83
C GLU A 249 -5.94 -16.18 -6.21
N GLU A 250 -6.32 -15.29 -7.13
CA GLU A 250 -5.74 -15.24 -8.47
C GLU A 250 -4.26 -14.82 -8.46
N LEU A 251 -3.88 -13.91 -7.56
CA LEU A 251 -2.47 -13.57 -7.32
C LEU A 251 -1.69 -14.75 -6.73
N ALA A 252 -2.26 -15.42 -5.73
CA ALA A 252 -1.63 -16.57 -5.08
C ALA A 252 -1.38 -17.73 -6.05
N LYS A 253 -2.32 -18.03 -6.97
CA LYS A 253 -2.17 -19.06 -8.01
C LYS A 253 -0.97 -18.80 -8.93
N ARG A 254 -0.57 -17.54 -9.09
CA ARG A 254 0.54 -17.10 -9.96
C ARG A 254 1.82 -16.78 -9.18
N ASN A 255 1.81 -16.98 -7.86
CA ASN A 255 2.89 -16.60 -6.96
C ASN A 255 3.26 -15.10 -7.06
N ILE A 256 2.27 -14.24 -7.26
CA ILE A 256 2.45 -12.78 -7.26
C ILE A 256 2.16 -12.28 -5.85
N PRO A 257 3.11 -11.65 -5.15
CA PRO A 257 2.88 -11.06 -3.83
C PRO A 257 1.79 -9.99 -3.86
N ALA A 258 0.90 -10.01 -2.86
CA ALA A 258 -0.13 -9.01 -2.69
C ALA A 258 0.28 -8.01 -1.60
N THR A 259 0.27 -6.72 -1.92
CA THR A 259 0.32 -5.63 -0.94
C THR A 259 -1.11 -5.15 -0.70
N ILE A 260 -1.49 -4.98 0.57
CA ILE A 260 -2.87 -4.67 0.92
C ILE A 260 -3.02 -3.18 1.15
N MET A 261 -4.00 -2.56 0.48
CA MET A 261 -4.44 -1.20 0.73
C MET A 261 -5.84 -1.18 1.34
N GLU A 262 -6.16 -0.10 2.02
CA GLU A 262 -7.47 0.17 2.65
C GLU A 262 -7.99 -0.93 3.59
N PRO A 263 -7.16 -1.53 4.47
CA PRO A 263 -7.60 -2.59 5.37
C PRO A 263 -8.69 -2.13 6.36
N LEU A 264 -8.83 -0.83 6.54
CA LEU A 264 -9.88 -0.19 7.34
C LEU A 264 -10.91 0.58 6.50
N LEU A 265 -11.02 0.27 5.20
CA LEU A 265 -12.01 0.87 4.27
C LEU A 265 -12.00 2.41 4.35
N GLY A 266 -10.84 3.02 4.15
CA GLY A 266 -10.66 4.47 4.26
C GLY A 266 -10.91 5.03 5.67
N GLY A 267 -10.79 4.22 6.72
CA GLY A 267 -11.01 4.57 8.11
C GLY A 267 -12.44 4.31 8.62
N ARG A 268 -13.37 3.91 7.74
CA ARG A 268 -14.76 3.60 8.14
C ARG A 268 -14.87 2.43 9.12
N LEU A 269 -13.92 1.49 9.05
CA LEU A 269 -13.86 0.33 9.92
C LEU A 269 -13.05 0.55 11.21
N ALA A 270 -12.45 1.74 11.38
CA ALA A 270 -11.73 2.09 12.61
C ALA A 270 -12.67 2.37 13.79
N LYS A 271 -13.95 2.70 13.51
CA LYS A 271 -14.99 2.93 14.52
C LYS A 271 -16.15 2.00 14.20
N LEU A 272 -16.14 0.81 14.76
CA LEU A 272 -17.28 -0.08 14.67
C LEU A 272 -18.37 0.42 15.61
N PRO A 273 -19.68 0.35 15.24
CA PRO A 273 -20.78 0.58 16.16
C PRO A 273 -20.66 -0.37 17.35
N GLN A 274 -20.91 0.16 18.55
CA GLN A 274 -21.00 -0.65 19.75
C GLN A 274 -22.25 -1.52 19.72
#